data_afcf9a1ebbde569d47bd3719f4b053ec
#
_entry.id   afcf9a1ebbde569d47bd3719f4b053ec
#
_cell.length_a   1.000
_cell.length_b   1.000
_cell.length_c   1.000
_cell.angle_alpha   90.00
_cell.angle_beta   90.00
_cell.angle_gamma   90.00
#
_symmetry.space_group_name_H-M   'P 1'
#
loop_
_entity.id
_entity.type
_entity.pdbx_description
1 polymer ?
#
loop_
_entity_poly.entity_id
_entity_poly.type
_entity_poly.pdbx_seq_one_letter_code
_entity_poly.pdbx_strand_id
1 'polypeptide(L)'
;MNNQEKIYKYICRFIAENGYSPTVREIAAACGIASTSTVQFHINKLREKGLVTESGAKSRSLRTTSGGKIPIVGSVAAGRPIYAEENVKGYLPSPDSSCFALEVHGNSMINAGINDGDYAVVRPQNSADEGDIIVALIEDEATVKRFFREKDGFRLQPENDEMEPIYTDALTVLGKVVYVIRYIK
;
A
#
# COMPACT_ATOMS: atom_id res chain seq x y z
N MET A 1 -13.35 3.60 11.91
CA MET A 1 -13.37 3.86 10.46
C MET A 1 -14.69 4.54 10.12
N ASN A 2 -14.65 5.72 9.51
CA ASN A 2 -15.87 6.45 9.18
C ASN A 2 -16.53 5.87 7.92
N ASN A 3 -17.82 6.17 7.67
CA ASN A 3 -18.57 5.65 6.54
C ASN A 3 -17.96 6.05 5.19
N GLN A 4 -17.36 7.23 5.07
CA GLN A 4 -16.73 7.70 3.85
C GLN A 4 -15.51 6.84 3.45
N GLU A 5 -14.65 6.51 4.41
CA GLU A 5 -13.50 5.63 4.19
C GLU A 5 -13.92 4.21 3.83
N LYS A 6 -14.96 3.70 4.52
CA LYS A 6 -15.51 2.37 4.28
C LYS A 6 -16.05 2.24 2.85
N ILE A 7 -16.80 3.25 2.41
CA ILE A 7 -17.35 3.34 1.04
C ILE A 7 -16.21 3.40 0.02
N TYR A 8 -15.22 4.27 0.22
CA TYR A 8 -14.11 4.42 -0.71
C TYR A 8 -13.29 3.14 -0.87
N LYS A 9 -12.91 2.51 0.23
CA LYS A 9 -12.21 1.22 0.21
C LYS A 9 -12.99 0.13 -0.51
N TYR A 10 -14.29 0.06 -0.28
CA TYR A 10 -15.14 -0.90 -0.98
C TYR A 10 -15.18 -0.63 -2.50
N ILE A 11 -15.35 0.63 -2.92
CA ILE A 11 -15.35 1.00 -4.35
C ILE A 11 -14.03 0.61 -5.02
N CYS A 12 -12.88 0.94 -4.41
CA CYS A 12 -11.56 0.60 -4.94
C CYS A 12 -11.39 -0.91 -5.10
N ARG A 13 -11.69 -1.68 -4.05
CA ARG A 13 -11.58 -3.14 -4.06
C ARG A 13 -12.49 -3.75 -5.12
N PHE A 14 -13.75 -3.35 -5.16
CA PHE A 14 -14.73 -3.89 -6.11
C PHE A 14 -14.30 -3.66 -7.56
N ILE A 15 -13.81 -2.45 -7.88
CA ILE A 15 -13.31 -2.14 -9.23
C ILE A 15 -12.08 -2.98 -9.57
N ALA A 16 -11.16 -3.18 -8.63
CA ALA A 16 -9.97 -3.99 -8.84
C ALA A 16 -10.31 -5.48 -9.10
N GLU A 17 -11.29 -6.02 -8.38
CA GLU A 17 -11.72 -7.42 -8.50
C GLU A 17 -12.59 -7.69 -9.74
N ASN A 18 -13.42 -6.73 -10.16
CA ASN A 18 -14.46 -6.95 -11.17
C ASN A 18 -14.24 -6.21 -12.49
N GLY A 19 -13.34 -5.22 -12.54
CA GLY A 19 -13.08 -4.40 -13.73
C GLY A 19 -14.14 -3.32 -14.04
N TYR A 20 -15.19 -3.20 -13.20
CA TYR A 20 -16.24 -2.19 -13.31
C TYR A 20 -16.68 -1.71 -11.93
N SER A 21 -17.34 -0.54 -11.87
CA SER A 21 -17.75 0.05 -10.59
C SER A 21 -19.00 -0.60 -9.98
N PRO A 22 -19.10 -0.61 -8.64
CA PRO A 22 -20.32 -1.04 -7.96
C PRO A 22 -21.44 -0.01 -8.15
N THR A 23 -22.67 -0.47 -8.04
CA THR A 23 -23.84 0.40 -7.93
C THR A 23 -23.98 0.97 -6.51
N VAL A 24 -24.71 2.07 -6.35
CA VAL A 24 -24.99 2.65 -5.02
C VAL A 24 -25.66 1.64 -4.08
N ARG A 25 -26.50 0.73 -4.62
CA ARG A 25 -27.17 -0.33 -3.84
C ARG A 25 -26.18 -1.39 -3.34
N GLU A 26 -25.26 -1.81 -4.20
CA GLU A 26 -24.19 -2.76 -3.83
C GLU A 26 -23.26 -2.15 -2.76
N ILE A 27 -22.93 -0.86 -2.88
CA ILE A 27 -22.16 -0.13 -1.86
C ILE A 27 -22.93 -0.08 -0.53
N ALA A 28 -24.22 0.24 -0.57
CA ALA A 28 -25.06 0.31 0.63
C ALA A 28 -25.09 -1.03 1.37
N ALA A 29 -25.37 -2.11 0.63
CA ALA A 29 -25.42 -3.47 1.17
C ALA A 29 -24.07 -3.91 1.78
N ALA A 30 -22.98 -3.74 1.04
CA ALA A 30 -21.64 -4.16 1.47
C ALA A 30 -21.10 -3.34 2.66
N CYS A 31 -21.48 -2.06 2.73
CA CYS A 31 -21.06 -1.17 3.82
C CYS A 31 -22.00 -1.20 5.04
N GLY A 32 -23.14 -1.91 4.96
CA GLY A 32 -24.14 -1.94 6.04
C GLY A 32 -24.83 -0.59 6.25
N ILE A 33 -25.07 0.17 5.15
CA ILE A 33 -25.71 1.47 5.19
C ILE A 33 -27.16 1.32 4.66
N ALA A 34 -28.13 1.60 5.51
CA ALA A 34 -29.53 1.38 5.19
C ALA A 34 -30.07 2.31 4.07
N SER A 35 -29.50 3.51 3.92
CA SER A 35 -29.98 4.52 2.98
C SER A 35 -29.02 4.72 1.81
N THR A 36 -29.52 4.55 0.59
CA THR A 36 -28.78 4.88 -0.63
C THR A 36 -28.48 6.38 -0.76
N SER A 37 -29.32 7.24 -0.19
CA SER A 37 -29.08 8.69 -0.13
C SER A 37 -27.85 9.02 0.71
N THR A 38 -27.63 8.31 1.82
CA THR A 38 -26.42 8.44 2.65
C THR A 38 -25.18 8.03 1.87
N VAL A 39 -25.25 6.92 1.12
CA VAL A 39 -24.14 6.49 0.25
C VAL A 39 -23.86 7.55 -0.81
N GLN A 40 -24.89 8.09 -1.47
CA GLN A 40 -24.75 9.13 -2.48
C GLN A 40 -24.12 10.41 -1.92
N PHE A 41 -24.50 10.81 -0.70
CA PHE A 41 -23.87 11.92 0.02
C PHE A 41 -22.37 11.71 0.18
N HIS A 42 -21.96 10.53 0.65
CA HIS A 42 -20.54 10.21 0.81
C HIS A 42 -19.79 10.11 -0.52
N ILE A 43 -20.42 9.58 -1.58
CA ILE A 43 -19.84 9.57 -2.93
C ILE A 43 -19.60 11.01 -3.42
N ASN A 44 -20.55 11.92 -3.21
CA ASN A 44 -20.37 13.33 -3.58
C ASN A 44 -19.20 13.96 -2.81
N LYS A 45 -19.07 13.67 -1.52
CA LYS A 45 -17.91 14.10 -0.72
C LYS A 45 -16.59 13.52 -1.22
N LEU A 46 -16.56 12.27 -1.67
CA LEU A 46 -15.38 11.67 -2.30
C LEU A 46 -15.06 12.32 -3.64
N ARG A 47 -16.11 12.75 -4.40
CA ARG A 47 -15.95 13.48 -5.65
C ARG A 47 -15.39 14.89 -5.43
N GLU A 48 -15.90 15.62 -4.43
CA GLU A 48 -15.35 16.92 -4.02
C GLU A 48 -13.87 16.86 -3.65
N LYS A 49 -13.46 15.74 -3.03
CA LYS A 49 -12.06 15.45 -2.71
C LYS A 49 -11.23 14.94 -3.91
N GLY A 50 -11.83 14.79 -5.07
CA GLY A 50 -11.17 14.27 -6.26
C GLY A 50 -10.80 12.78 -6.18
N LEU A 51 -11.36 12.01 -5.27
CA LEU A 51 -11.07 10.58 -5.07
C LEU A 51 -11.89 9.67 -5.98
N VAL A 52 -13.04 10.13 -6.45
CA VAL A 52 -13.88 9.45 -7.43
C VAL A 52 -14.37 10.42 -8.48
N THR A 53 -14.54 9.94 -9.72
CA THR A 53 -15.17 10.67 -10.82
C THR A 53 -16.33 9.85 -11.39
N GLU A 54 -17.18 10.46 -12.16
CA GLU A 54 -18.25 9.80 -12.90
C GLU A 54 -18.02 9.98 -14.40
N SER A 55 -18.06 8.88 -15.16
CA SER A 55 -18.00 8.92 -16.62
C SER A 55 -19.37 8.56 -17.20
N GLY A 56 -20.23 9.58 -17.40
CA GLY A 56 -21.57 9.44 -18.04
C GLY A 56 -22.72 9.20 -17.07
N ALA A 57 -23.94 9.33 -17.57
CA ALA A 57 -25.21 9.27 -16.82
C ALA A 57 -25.73 7.85 -16.56
N LYS A 58 -24.93 6.80 -16.77
CA LYS A 58 -25.36 5.41 -16.64
C LYS A 58 -25.01 4.84 -15.27
N SER A 59 -25.84 3.88 -14.80
CA SER A 59 -25.50 3.00 -13.68
C SER A 59 -24.11 2.38 -13.89
N ARG A 60 -23.25 2.30 -12.83
CA ARG A 60 -21.85 1.84 -12.87
C ARG A 60 -20.87 2.82 -13.54
N SER A 61 -21.14 4.11 -13.42
CA SER A 61 -20.32 5.19 -14.01
C SER A 61 -19.19 5.69 -13.08
N LEU A 62 -19.18 5.25 -11.82
CA LEU A 62 -18.14 5.66 -10.88
C LEU A 62 -16.78 5.15 -11.35
N ARG A 63 -15.83 6.04 -11.44
CA ARG A 63 -14.42 5.72 -11.58
C ARG A 63 -13.70 6.29 -10.38
N THR A 64 -12.85 5.50 -9.78
CA THR A 64 -11.84 6.08 -8.90
C THR A 64 -10.92 6.90 -9.80
N THR A 65 -10.68 8.14 -9.45
CA THR A 65 -9.62 8.92 -10.10
C THR A 65 -8.33 8.20 -9.81
N SER A 66 -7.94 7.39 -10.76
CA SER A 66 -6.78 6.52 -10.84
C SER A 66 -5.98 6.42 -9.55
N GLY A 67 -6.21 5.36 -8.81
CA GLY A 67 -5.37 5.01 -7.68
C GLY A 67 -5.16 6.17 -6.70
N GLY A 68 -5.56 6.02 -5.46
CA GLY A 68 -5.19 6.97 -4.43
C GLY A 68 -3.72 7.34 -4.56
N LYS A 69 -3.34 8.53 -4.16
CA LYS A 69 -1.92 8.87 -4.07
C LYS A 69 -1.39 8.26 -2.78
N ILE A 70 -0.34 7.48 -2.89
CA ILE A 70 0.39 6.98 -1.72
C ILE A 70 1.59 7.88 -1.45
N PRO A 71 1.92 8.15 -0.18
CA PRO A 71 3.08 8.94 0.16
C PRO A 71 4.37 8.17 -0.16
N ILE A 72 5.36 8.87 -0.70
CA ILE A 72 6.75 8.43 -0.74
C ILE A 72 7.37 8.82 0.59
N VAL A 73 7.71 7.83 1.39
CA VAL A 73 8.31 8.03 2.72
C VAL A 73 9.82 8.14 2.58
N GLY A 74 10.41 9.17 3.16
CA GLY A 74 11.84 9.46 3.01
C GLY A 74 12.74 8.59 3.88
N SER A 75 12.37 8.42 5.14
CA SER A 75 13.10 7.56 6.09
C SER A 75 12.13 6.93 7.07
N VAL A 76 12.45 5.76 7.56
CA VAL A 76 11.68 5.11 8.61
C VAL A 76 12.62 4.85 9.77
N ALA A 77 12.25 5.36 10.94
CA ALA A 77 12.99 5.17 12.17
C ALA A 77 12.05 4.72 13.29
N ALA A 78 12.59 4.00 14.27
CA ALA A 78 11.84 3.55 15.44
C ALA A 78 11.24 4.75 16.20
N GLY A 79 10.00 4.58 16.65
CA GLY A 79 9.29 5.57 17.46
C GLY A 79 8.76 6.80 16.71
N ARG A 80 8.94 6.91 15.39
CA ARG A 80 8.36 7.97 14.57
C ARG A 80 7.21 7.46 13.70
N PRO A 81 6.09 8.21 13.59
CA PRO A 81 5.02 7.85 12.66
C PRO A 81 5.53 7.86 11.22
N ILE A 82 5.32 6.76 10.49
CA ILE A 82 5.72 6.63 9.07
C ILE A 82 5.12 7.77 8.22
N TYR A 83 3.90 8.19 8.56
CA TYR A 83 3.13 9.22 7.84
C TYR A 83 3.27 10.63 8.44
N ALA A 84 4.32 10.94 9.19
CA ALA A 84 4.58 12.32 9.60
C ALA A 84 4.78 13.20 8.36
N GLU A 85 4.14 14.38 8.29
CA GLU A 85 4.20 15.27 7.10
C GLU A 85 5.63 15.61 6.70
N GLU A 86 6.51 15.80 7.68
CA GLU A 86 7.93 16.07 7.51
C GLU A 86 8.72 14.93 6.85
N ASN A 87 8.14 13.72 6.81
CA ASN A 87 8.75 12.51 6.27
C ASN A 87 8.27 12.16 4.85
N VAL A 88 7.28 12.89 4.32
CA VAL A 88 6.73 12.64 2.99
C VAL A 88 7.47 13.46 1.95
N LYS A 89 8.23 12.79 1.06
CA LYS A 89 8.99 13.41 -0.05
C LYS A 89 8.13 13.70 -1.29
N GLY A 90 6.97 13.07 -1.41
CA GLY A 90 6.09 13.18 -2.58
C GLY A 90 4.98 12.14 -2.57
N TYR A 91 4.32 11.98 -3.72
CA TYR A 91 3.21 11.04 -3.86
C TYR A 91 3.29 10.28 -5.18
N LEU A 92 2.97 8.98 -5.14
CA LEU A 92 2.82 8.12 -6.31
C LEU A 92 1.36 7.71 -6.52
N PRO A 93 0.90 7.54 -7.76
CA PRO A 93 -0.39 6.92 -8.02
C PRO A 93 -0.38 5.45 -7.57
N SER A 94 -1.43 5.02 -6.89
CA SER A 94 -1.58 3.64 -6.43
C SER A 94 -3.03 3.22 -6.45
N PRO A 95 -3.36 1.99 -6.86
CA PRO A 95 -4.71 1.44 -6.76
C PRO A 95 -5.16 1.25 -5.30
N ASP A 96 -4.22 1.11 -4.38
CA ASP A 96 -4.47 0.95 -2.94
C ASP A 96 -3.87 2.13 -2.18
N SER A 97 -4.75 3.05 -1.73
CA SER A 97 -4.37 4.23 -0.95
C SER A 97 -3.97 3.93 0.50
N SER A 98 -4.09 2.68 0.94
CA SER A 98 -3.62 2.26 2.27
C SER A 98 -2.12 1.97 2.31
N CYS A 99 -1.49 1.87 1.13
CA CYS A 99 -0.05 1.64 0.99
C CYS A 99 0.77 2.92 1.18
N PHE A 100 2.06 2.73 1.33
CA PHE A 100 3.07 3.78 1.19
C PHE A 100 4.17 3.30 0.25
N ALA A 101 5.02 4.20 -0.21
CA ALA A 101 6.17 3.85 -1.04
C ALA A 101 7.47 4.24 -0.34
N LEU A 102 8.49 3.42 -0.52
CA LEU A 102 9.87 3.69 -0.12
C LEU A 102 10.75 3.62 -1.36
N GLU A 103 11.65 4.57 -1.50
CA GLU A 103 12.71 4.50 -2.49
C GLU A 103 13.71 3.43 -2.06
N VAL A 104 14.02 2.53 -2.98
CA VAL A 104 14.96 1.43 -2.76
C VAL A 104 16.38 1.95 -3.00
N HIS A 105 17.27 1.68 -2.06
CA HIS A 105 18.68 1.99 -2.19
C HIS A 105 19.49 0.71 -2.14
N GLY A 106 20.41 0.57 -3.11
CA GLY A 106 21.29 -0.58 -3.23
C GLY A 106 20.69 -1.77 -3.99
N ASN A 107 21.45 -2.84 -4.06
CA ASN A 107 21.23 -3.97 -4.97
C ASN A 107 20.85 -5.27 -4.24
N SER A 108 20.44 -5.20 -2.98
CA SER A 108 20.19 -6.40 -2.19
C SER A 108 19.02 -7.27 -2.66
N MET A 109 18.17 -6.77 -3.57
CA MET A 109 16.95 -7.44 -4.03
C MET A 109 16.89 -7.56 -5.57
N ILE A 110 18.03 -7.49 -6.26
CA ILE A 110 18.11 -7.48 -7.72
C ILE A 110 17.56 -8.77 -8.36
N ASN A 111 17.79 -9.93 -7.75
CA ASN A 111 17.30 -11.22 -8.25
C ASN A 111 15.78 -11.36 -8.10
N ALA A 112 15.15 -10.53 -7.24
CA ALA A 112 13.70 -10.38 -7.17
C ALA A 112 13.15 -9.30 -8.11
N GLY A 113 14.01 -8.70 -8.96
CA GLY A 113 13.64 -7.64 -9.89
C GLY A 113 13.45 -6.26 -9.26
N ILE A 114 13.88 -6.07 -8.00
CA ILE A 114 13.84 -4.79 -7.28
C ILE A 114 15.23 -4.18 -7.33
N ASN A 115 15.37 -3.04 -8.00
CA ASN A 115 16.65 -2.39 -8.26
C ASN A 115 16.79 -1.07 -7.48
N ASP A 116 18.01 -0.59 -7.42
CA ASP A 116 18.32 0.74 -6.91
C ASP A 116 17.50 1.82 -7.67
N GLY A 117 16.91 2.75 -6.93
CA GLY A 117 16.05 3.81 -7.46
C GLY A 117 14.60 3.41 -7.76
N ASP A 118 14.21 2.14 -7.55
CA ASP A 118 12.82 1.72 -7.60
C ASP A 118 12.02 2.25 -6.40
N TYR A 119 10.71 2.33 -6.55
CA TYR A 119 9.80 2.59 -5.43
C TYR A 119 9.09 1.30 -5.03
N ALA A 120 9.47 0.72 -3.90
CA ALA A 120 8.76 -0.40 -3.31
C ALA A 120 7.44 0.09 -2.70
N VAL A 121 6.32 -0.42 -3.20
CA VAL A 121 4.99 -0.11 -2.66
C VAL A 121 4.64 -1.15 -1.60
N VAL A 122 4.38 -0.65 -0.40
CA VAL A 122 4.29 -1.43 0.82
C VAL A 122 2.89 -1.33 1.42
N ARG A 123 2.27 -2.47 1.64
CA ARG A 123 1.04 -2.56 2.43
C ARG A 123 1.41 -2.66 3.90
N PRO A 124 0.98 -1.69 4.74
CA PRO A 124 1.27 -1.71 6.17
C PRO A 124 0.68 -2.95 6.85
N GLN A 125 1.52 -3.70 7.52
CA GLN A 125 1.13 -4.82 8.38
C GLN A 125 2.28 -5.12 9.35
N ASN A 126 1.96 -5.72 10.50
CA ASN A 126 2.93 -6.03 11.56
C ASN A 126 3.34 -7.50 11.60
N SER A 127 2.95 -8.28 10.62
CA SER A 127 3.30 -9.70 10.47
C SER A 127 3.63 -10.03 9.03
N ALA A 128 4.36 -11.12 8.81
CA ALA A 128 4.72 -11.61 7.50
C ALA A 128 4.63 -13.13 7.45
N ASP A 129 4.35 -13.67 6.27
CA ASP A 129 4.42 -15.09 5.99
C ASP A 129 5.78 -15.46 5.42
N GLU A 130 6.14 -16.75 5.51
CA GLU A 130 7.37 -17.30 4.95
C GLU A 130 7.52 -16.94 3.47
N GLY A 131 8.68 -16.39 3.11
CA GLY A 131 8.98 -16.02 1.74
C GLY A 131 8.43 -14.68 1.29
N ASP A 132 7.69 -13.95 2.12
CA ASP A 132 7.24 -12.59 1.80
C ASP A 132 8.42 -11.63 1.64
N ILE A 133 8.34 -10.73 0.66
CA ILE A 133 9.25 -9.58 0.59
C ILE A 133 8.64 -8.49 1.47
N ILE A 134 9.37 -8.09 2.48
CA ILE A 134 8.91 -7.12 3.49
C ILE A 134 9.83 -5.92 3.59
N VAL A 135 9.29 -4.85 4.14
CA VAL A 135 10.09 -3.80 4.76
C VAL A 135 10.14 -4.08 6.25
N ALA A 136 11.32 -4.30 6.76
CA ALA A 136 11.60 -4.51 8.17
C ALA A 136 12.46 -3.38 8.71
N LEU A 137 12.25 -3.06 9.99
CA LEU A 137 13.11 -2.19 10.76
C LEU A 137 13.96 -3.07 11.67
N ILE A 138 15.27 -2.97 11.54
CA ILE A 138 16.26 -3.56 12.42
C ILE A 138 16.99 -2.42 13.09
N GLU A 139 16.98 -2.38 14.41
CA GLU A 139 17.44 -1.22 15.17
C GLU A 139 16.71 0.05 14.67
N ASP A 140 17.40 0.95 13.99
CA ASP A 140 16.83 2.20 13.45
C ASP A 140 16.87 2.27 11.91
N GLU A 141 17.19 1.16 11.24
CA GLU A 141 17.32 1.12 9.78
C GLU A 141 16.24 0.27 9.12
N ALA A 142 15.55 0.86 8.12
CA ALA A 142 14.61 0.15 7.29
C ALA A 142 15.33 -0.61 6.18
N THR A 143 14.98 -1.88 5.99
CA THR A 143 15.53 -2.73 4.93
C THR A 143 14.44 -3.50 4.19
N VAL A 144 14.66 -3.75 2.90
CA VAL A 144 13.81 -4.62 2.09
C VAL A 144 14.49 -5.96 1.91
N LYS A 145 13.86 -7.04 2.38
CA LYS A 145 14.40 -8.41 2.32
C LYS A 145 13.27 -9.42 2.21
N ARG A 146 13.62 -10.65 1.83
CA ARG A 146 12.71 -11.78 1.94
C ARG A 146 12.75 -12.33 3.35
N PHE A 147 11.58 -12.53 3.94
CA PHE A 147 11.40 -12.91 5.33
C PHE A 147 11.32 -14.41 5.51
N PHE A 148 12.03 -14.92 6.50
CA PHE A 148 11.93 -16.30 6.98
C PHE A 148 11.97 -16.34 8.50
N ARG A 149 11.25 -17.31 9.08
CA ARG A 149 11.32 -17.61 10.51
C ARG A 149 12.36 -18.70 10.72
N GLU A 150 13.19 -18.52 11.72
CA GLU A 150 14.16 -19.51 12.15
C GLU A 150 13.81 -20.01 13.56
N LYS A 151 14.49 -21.06 14.02
CA LYS A 151 14.23 -21.65 15.34
C LYS A 151 14.36 -20.63 16.48
N ASP A 152 15.36 -19.76 16.40
CA ASP A 152 15.72 -18.81 17.45
C ASP A 152 15.70 -17.36 16.94
N GLY A 153 14.78 -17.02 16.03
CA GLY A 153 14.66 -15.66 15.49
C GLY A 153 14.16 -15.59 14.06
N PHE A 154 14.76 -14.69 13.29
CA PHE A 154 14.35 -14.41 11.93
C PHE A 154 15.57 -14.36 11.02
N ARG A 155 15.38 -14.74 9.75
CA ARG A 155 16.34 -14.54 8.68
C ARG A 155 15.75 -13.61 7.62
N LEU A 156 16.47 -12.55 7.36
CA LEU A 156 16.17 -11.61 6.30
C LEU A 156 17.12 -11.88 5.12
N GLN A 157 16.60 -12.56 4.12
CA GLN A 157 17.35 -13.03 2.97
C GLN A 157 17.41 -11.95 1.90
N PRO A 158 18.60 -11.49 1.47
CA PRO A 158 18.74 -10.72 0.26
C PRO A 158 18.46 -11.61 -0.96
N GLU A 159 17.91 -11.02 -2.00
CA GLU A 159 17.79 -11.60 -3.33
C GLU A 159 18.95 -11.11 -4.19
N ASN A 160 20.17 -11.46 -3.75
CA ASN A 160 21.44 -11.15 -4.41
C ASN A 160 22.48 -12.17 -3.93
N ASP A 161 23.07 -12.88 -4.90
CA ASP A 161 24.01 -13.99 -4.62
C ASP A 161 25.34 -13.50 -4.01
N GLU A 162 25.64 -12.21 -4.07
CA GLU A 162 26.84 -11.59 -3.51
C GLU A 162 26.65 -11.12 -2.05
N MET A 163 25.45 -11.29 -1.49
CA MET A 163 25.09 -10.76 -0.16
C MET A 163 24.68 -11.87 0.81
N GLU A 164 25.17 -11.79 2.02
CA GLU A 164 24.82 -12.73 3.08
C GLU A 164 23.48 -12.38 3.75
N PRO A 165 22.74 -13.39 4.26
CA PRO A 165 21.52 -13.17 5.03
C PRO A 165 21.80 -12.44 6.35
N ILE A 166 20.82 -11.65 6.79
CA ILE A 166 20.83 -11.04 8.12
C ILE A 166 20.02 -11.93 9.06
N TYR A 167 20.64 -12.36 10.15
CA TYR A 167 19.99 -13.09 11.23
C TYR A 167 19.77 -12.16 12.42
N THR A 168 18.57 -12.16 12.97
CA THR A 168 18.20 -11.31 14.12
C THR A 168 17.18 -12.01 14.99
N ASP A 169 17.20 -11.77 16.28
CA ASP A 169 16.19 -12.21 17.25
C ASP A 169 15.03 -11.22 17.39
N ALA A 170 15.22 -9.98 16.91
CA ALA A 170 14.22 -8.94 16.97
C ALA A 170 14.18 -8.11 15.69
N LEU A 171 12.98 -7.91 15.16
CA LEU A 171 12.71 -6.97 14.06
C LEU A 171 11.28 -6.43 14.17
N THR A 172 11.05 -5.26 13.57
CA THR A 172 9.70 -4.74 13.39
C THR A 172 9.32 -4.83 11.92
N VAL A 173 8.26 -5.61 11.61
CA VAL A 173 7.69 -5.64 10.26
C VAL A 173 6.88 -4.36 10.07
N LEU A 174 7.25 -3.55 9.07
CA LEU A 174 6.53 -2.32 8.69
C LEU A 174 5.45 -2.61 7.66
N GLY A 175 5.66 -3.62 6.82
CA GLY A 175 4.70 -4.05 5.82
C GLY A 175 5.27 -4.98 4.78
N LYS A 176 4.37 -5.49 3.93
CA LYS A 176 4.68 -6.36 2.80
C LYS A 176 4.79 -5.55 1.53
N VAL A 177 5.84 -5.78 0.76
CA VAL A 177 5.98 -5.23 -0.59
C VAL A 177 4.97 -5.92 -1.49
N VAL A 178 4.10 -5.15 -2.13
CA VAL A 178 3.01 -5.67 -2.97
C VAL A 178 3.28 -5.49 -4.45
N TYR A 179 4.01 -4.44 -4.83
CA TYR A 179 4.53 -4.22 -6.18
C TYR A 179 5.63 -3.15 -6.16
N VAL A 180 6.25 -2.94 -7.31
CA VAL A 180 7.34 -1.97 -7.50
C VAL A 180 6.98 -1.02 -8.63
N ILE A 181 7.29 0.25 -8.46
CA ILE A 181 7.18 1.25 -9.52
C ILE A 181 8.59 1.65 -9.94
N ARG A 182 8.87 1.53 -11.24
CA ARG A 182 10.13 1.96 -11.86
C ARG A 182 9.86 3.03 -12.90
N TYR A 183 10.57 4.14 -12.80
CA TYR A 183 10.60 5.14 -13.86
C TYR A 183 11.77 4.83 -14.79
N ILE A 184 11.47 4.57 -16.04
CA ILE A 184 12.47 4.37 -17.08
C ILE A 184 12.79 5.76 -17.65
N LYS A 185 14.07 6.13 -17.59
CA LYS A 185 14.58 7.40 -18.14
C LYS A 185 14.88 7.25 -19.63
#